data_bb2ebb3765c2b36c79cc88fa0646cfa4
#
_entry.id   bb2ebb3765c2b36c79cc88fa0646cfa4
#
_cell.length_a   1.000
_cell.length_b   1.000
_cell.length_c   1.000
_cell.angle_alpha   90.00
_cell.angle_beta   90.00
_cell.angle_gamma   90.00
#
_symmetry.space_group_name_H-M   'P 1'
#
loop_
_entity.id
_entity.type
_entity.pdbx_description
1 polymer ?
#
loop_
_entity_poly.entity_id
_entity_poly.type
_entity_poly.pdbx_seq_one_letter_code
_entity_poly.pdbx_strand_id
1 'polypeptide(L)'
;MRALGTTARMKQFLLIVALAAPLPMFAQEAMFRGNTQHSGVYEAAGVPKFSEVKWQFHTRGQVLSSPAIVGDSLYFGSSDHCLYALDLATGAQKWKFKTEGRVTSSPAVSSGVVYFGSYDGNFYAVDAGTGQLKWKIQTGGERRFAAKHLHGAEPASETMPDPFDFYLSSPVVWNGGVYFGSGDTNIYALDSATGNLKWKFKTGDVVHASPAISGGTLFVGSWDSYFYALDAGSGKEIWRFKTGDDPVIHNQVGIQSSAAVADGVVYFGCRDSKFYAVDTTTGKERWSYHNKGSWVISSPAVLDGKVYFATADTGLLQAFETKSGAPLFSLDFKHWVMFSSPAIAGDTLYIGSHQGRLNAVDLRTQKVAWTFETESSKKNGPTFTKPDGVPNYEAAFFDFFYDDMVSGVQKMLSVGAILSSPVVAGNAVYVGSVDGNVYALR
;
A
#
# COMPACT_ATOMS: atom_id res chain seq x y z
N MET A 1 -83.37 -31.20 -38.71
CA MET A 1 -82.71 -29.87 -38.68
C MET A 1 -81.50 -29.93 -37.73
N ARG A 2 -80.34 -29.69 -38.22
CA ARG A 2 -79.05 -29.91 -37.50
C ARG A 2 -78.72 -28.66 -36.67
N ALA A 3 -78.37 -28.85 -35.39
CA ALA A 3 -77.78 -27.81 -34.54
C ALA A 3 -76.26 -27.99 -34.46
N LEU A 4 -75.53 -26.96 -34.80
CA LEU A 4 -74.08 -26.88 -34.71
C LEU A 4 -73.68 -26.40 -33.33
N GLY A 5 -72.93 -27.24 -32.60
CA GLY A 5 -72.29 -26.89 -31.32
C GLY A 5 -70.85 -26.40 -31.59
N THR A 6 -70.60 -25.16 -31.18
CA THR A 6 -69.25 -24.58 -31.18
C THR A 6 -68.60 -24.80 -29.80
N THR A 7 -67.55 -25.64 -29.77
CA THR A 7 -66.68 -25.81 -28.60
C THR A 7 -65.56 -24.79 -28.63
N ALA A 8 -65.58 -23.80 -27.71
CA ALA A 8 -64.47 -22.90 -27.48
C ALA A 8 -63.38 -23.61 -26.68
N ARG A 9 -62.21 -23.78 -27.28
CA ARG A 9 -60.98 -24.22 -26.55
C ARG A 9 -60.30 -23.02 -25.87
N MET A 10 -60.36 -23.00 -24.56
CA MET A 10 -59.62 -22.11 -23.72
C MET A 10 -58.14 -22.54 -23.67
N LYS A 11 -57.26 -21.75 -24.23
CA LYS A 11 -55.81 -21.95 -24.11
C LYS A 11 -55.34 -21.42 -22.77
N GLN A 12 -54.98 -22.30 -21.84
CA GLN A 12 -54.26 -21.95 -20.62
C GLN A 12 -52.84 -21.53 -20.97
N PHE A 13 -52.51 -20.28 -20.77
CA PHE A 13 -51.13 -19.79 -20.76
C PHE A 13 -50.51 -20.14 -19.40
N LEU A 14 -49.57 -21.10 -19.37
CA LEU A 14 -48.72 -21.32 -18.20
C LEU A 14 -47.66 -20.21 -18.16
N LEU A 15 -47.78 -19.31 -17.21
CA LEU A 15 -46.75 -18.31 -16.91
C LEU A 15 -45.63 -19.02 -16.14
N ILE A 16 -44.52 -19.37 -16.79
CA ILE A 16 -43.34 -19.86 -16.11
C ILE A 16 -42.61 -18.65 -15.53
N VAL A 17 -42.78 -18.39 -14.23
CA VAL A 17 -41.96 -17.48 -13.48
C VAL A 17 -40.64 -18.19 -13.21
N ALA A 18 -39.62 -17.91 -13.99
CA ALA A 18 -38.23 -18.32 -13.69
C ALA A 18 -37.75 -17.53 -12.46
N LEU A 19 -37.77 -18.17 -11.29
CA LEU A 19 -36.98 -17.69 -10.15
C LEU A 19 -35.52 -17.74 -10.53
N ALA A 20 -34.93 -16.57 -10.85
CA ALA A 20 -33.50 -16.44 -10.95
C ALA A 20 -32.94 -16.69 -9.53
N ALA A 21 -32.28 -17.84 -9.33
CA ALA A 21 -31.49 -18.06 -8.13
C ALA A 21 -30.43 -16.94 -8.05
N PRO A 22 -30.26 -16.29 -6.87
CA PRO A 22 -29.19 -15.32 -6.74
C PRO A 22 -27.85 -16.02 -7.06
N LEU A 23 -27.12 -15.50 -8.02
CA LEU A 23 -25.75 -15.90 -8.26
C LEU A 23 -24.99 -15.78 -6.94
N PRO A 24 -24.13 -16.73 -6.56
CA PRO A 24 -23.31 -16.59 -5.36
C PRO A 24 -22.52 -15.31 -5.51
N MET A 25 -22.81 -14.34 -4.67
CA MET A 25 -22.01 -13.14 -4.54
C MET A 25 -20.70 -13.61 -3.92
N PHE A 26 -19.67 -13.83 -4.76
CA PHE A 26 -18.32 -14.05 -4.26
C PHE A 26 -18.02 -12.87 -3.32
N ALA A 27 -17.60 -13.17 -2.11
CA ALA A 27 -17.20 -12.15 -1.17
C ALA A 27 -16.09 -11.34 -1.84
N GLN A 28 -16.35 -10.04 -2.10
CA GLN A 28 -15.33 -9.16 -2.64
C GLN A 28 -14.23 -9.07 -1.60
N GLU A 29 -13.00 -9.30 -2.04
CA GLU A 29 -11.81 -9.16 -1.22
C GLU A 29 -11.09 -7.87 -1.60
N ALA A 30 -10.49 -7.22 -0.63
CA ALA A 30 -9.62 -6.08 -0.87
C ALA A 30 -8.39 -6.20 0.02
N MET A 31 -7.23 -5.95 -0.55
CA MET A 31 -5.97 -5.95 0.18
C MET A 31 -5.02 -4.92 -0.42
N PHE A 32 -3.94 -4.66 0.28
CA PHE A 32 -2.91 -3.74 -0.17
C PHE A 32 -2.49 -4.06 -1.61
N ARG A 33 -2.40 -3.05 -2.47
CA ARG A 33 -2.05 -3.16 -3.89
C ARG A 33 -3.03 -3.98 -4.74
N GLY A 34 -4.28 -4.17 -4.28
CA GLY A 34 -5.39 -4.69 -5.06
C GLY A 34 -5.59 -6.20 -5.02
N ASN A 35 -4.55 -7.02 -4.91
CA ASN A 35 -4.62 -8.48 -4.91
C ASN A 35 -3.45 -9.12 -4.14
N THR A 36 -3.44 -10.46 -4.03
CA THR A 36 -2.41 -11.18 -3.28
C THR A 36 -1.01 -11.06 -3.89
N GLN A 37 -0.90 -10.82 -5.20
CA GLN A 37 0.37 -10.60 -5.92
C GLN A 37 0.85 -9.15 -5.85
N HIS A 38 0.05 -8.24 -5.30
CA HIS A 38 0.33 -6.81 -5.23
C HIS A 38 0.58 -6.17 -6.61
N SER A 39 -0.22 -6.51 -7.60
CA SER A 39 -0.04 -5.99 -8.97
C SER A 39 -0.12 -4.46 -9.07
N GLY A 40 -0.80 -3.80 -8.15
CA GLY A 40 -1.05 -2.36 -8.18
C GLY A 40 -2.00 -1.92 -9.30
N VAL A 41 -2.74 -2.87 -9.87
CA VAL A 41 -3.69 -2.65 -10.96
C VAL A 41 -5.11 -2.86 -10.44
N TYR A 42 -6.01 -1.96 -10.80
CA TYR A 42 -7.40 -1.96 -10.37
C TYR A 42 -8.33 -2.10 -11.57
N GLU A 43 -9.31 -2.97 -11.47
CA GLU A 43 -10.37 -3.16 -12.48
C GLU A 43 -11.38 -2.01 -12.43
N ALA A 44 -10.97 -0.85 -12.93
CA ALA A 44 -11.77 0.36 -12.97
C ALA A 44 -11.39 1.19 -14.21
N ALA A 45 -12.32 2.00 -14.70
CA ALA A 45 -12.04 2.87 -15.86
C ALA A 45 -10.98 3.96 -15.57
N GLY A 46 -10.72 4.22 -14.28
CA GLY A 46 -9.84 5.30 -13.87
C GLY A 46 -10.49 6.69 -13.98
N VAL A 47 -9.70 7.71 -13.68
CA VAL A 47 -10.07 9.14 -13.73
C VAL A 47 -9.07 9.86 -14.64
N PRO A 48 -9.25 9.81 -15.97
CA PRO A 48 -8.30 10.41 -16.91
C PRO A 48 -8.30 11.94 -16.87
N LYS A 49 -9.35 12.55 -16.33
CA LYS A 49 -9.51 14.00 -16.18
C LYS A 49 -10.09 14.29 -14.79
N PHE A 50 -9.37 15.11 -14.02
CA PHE A 50 -9.85 15.58 -12.72
C PHE A 50 -10.97 16.61 -12.89
N SER A 51 -12.07 16.42 -12.16
CA SER A 51 -13.20 17.35 -12.15
C SER A 51 -13.45 17.98 -10.78
N GLU A 52 -13.41 17.19 -9.71
CA GLU A 52 -13.71 17.68 -8.37
C GLU A 52 -13.22 16.75 -7.26
N VAL A 53 -13.15 17.26 -6.04
CA VAL A 53 -13.11 16.47 -4.80
C VAL A 53 -14.57 16.07 -4.51
N LYS A 54 -14.89 14.79 -4.72
CA LYS A 54 -16.23 14.26 -4.48
C LYS A 54 -16.64 14.37 -3.01
N TRP A 55 -15.70 14.00 -2.12
CA TRP A 55 -15.78 14.18 -0.67
C TRP A 55 -14.39 14.12 -0.06
N GLN A 56 -14.28 14.67 1.14
CA GLN A 56 -13.12 14.47 2.03
C GLN A 56 -13.60 14.12 3.42
N PHE A 57 -12.83 13.30 4.12
CA PHE A 57 -13.09 12.92 5.51
C PHE A 57 -11.85 13.23 6.35
N HIS A 58 -12.02 13.96 7.44
CA HIS A 58 -10.92 14.37 8.31
C HIS A 58 -10.85 13.52 9.58
N THR A 59 -9.66 13.01 9.88
CA THR A 59 -9.29 12.34 11.14
C THR A 59 -8.45 13.27 12.04
N ARG A 60 -8.21 12.86 13.27
CA ARG A 60 -7.36 13.64 14.20
C ARG A 60 -5.88 13.31 14.08
N GLY A 61 -5.48 12.46 13.14
CA GLY A 61 -4.12 12.01 12.92
C GLY A 61 -3.78 11.88 11.44
N GLN A 62 -2.52 11.64 11.14
CA GLN A 62 -2.04 11.40 9.78
C GLN A 62 -2.65 10.11 9.21
N VAL A 63 -3.00 10.11 7.92
CA VAL A 63 -3.46 8.92 7.20
C VAL A 63 -2.37 8.43 6.26
N LEU A 64 -1.57 7.47 6.75
CA LEU A 64 -0.52 6.80 5.99
C LEU A 64 -1.02 5.49 5.36
N SER A 65 -2.02 4.88 5.98
CA SER A 65 -2.70 3.68 5.51
C SER A 65 -3.30 3.89 4.12
N SER A 66 -3.09 2.95 3.21
CA SER A 66 -3.80 2.92 1.93
C SER A 66 -5.21 2.38 2.14
N PRO A 67 -6.24 2.94 1.48
CA PRO A 67 -7.60 2.45 1.62
C PRO A 67 -7.78 1.02 1.10
N ALA A 68 -8.74 0.29 1.70
CA ALA A 68 -9.29 -0.95 1.14
C ALA A 68 -10.78 -0.73 0.86
N ILE A 69 -11.27 -1.15 -0.31
CA ILE A 69 -12.64 -0.90 -0.75
C ILE A 69 -13.33 -2.23 -1.04
N VAL A 70 -14.45 -2.48 -0.36
CA VAL A 70 -15.31 -3.65 -0.60
C VAL A 70 -16.77 -3.19 -0.62
N GLY A 71 -17.47 -3.48 -1.69
CA GLY A 71 -18.86 -3.06 -1.88
C GLY A 71 -19.02 -1.54 -1.80
N ASP A 72 -19.82 -1.07 -0.87
CA ASP A 72 -20.10 0.34 -0.60
C ASP A 72 -19.27 0.93 0.56
N SER A 73 -18.21 0.26 0.97
CA SER A 73 -17.44 0.62 2.16
C SER A 73 -15.96 0.81 1.84
N LEU A 74 -15.37 1.86 2.41
CA LEU A 74 -13.95 2.17 2.37
C LEU A 74 -13.38 2.08 3.78
N TYR A 75 -12.29 1.32 3.94
CA TYR A 75 -11.61 1.08 5.23
C TYR A 75 -10.21 1.65 5.20
N PHE A 76 -9.76 2.28 6.27
CA PHE A 76 -8.40 2.78 6.42
C PHE A 76 -8.01 3.00 7.88
N GLY A 77 -6.71 2.96 8.15
CA GLY A 77 -6.14 3.28 9.45
C GLY A 77 -5.68 4.73 9.55
N SER A 78 -5.65 5.26 10.76
CA SER A 78 -5.17 6.61 11.07
C SER A 78 -4.22 6.62 12.27
N SER A 79 -3.31 7.59 12.29
CA SER A 79 -2.40 7.82 13.40
C SER A 79 -3.11 8.36 14.66
N ASP A 80 -4.42 8.61 14.61
CA ASP A 80 -5.26 8.91 15.77
C ASP A 80 -5.73 7.66 16.53
N HIS A 81 -5.08 6.52 16.26
CA HIS A 81 -5.33 5.24 16.89
C HIS A 81 -6.65 4.57 16.47
N CYS A 82 -7.18 4.91 15.30
CA CYS A 82 -8.44 4.32 14.84
C CYS A 82 -8.31 3.67 13.47
N LEU A 83 -9.03 2.55 13.30
CA LEU A 83 -9.48 2.06 12.00
C LEU A 83 -10.86 2.65 11.72
N TYR A 84 -11.08 3.13 10.51
CA TYR A 84 -12.34 3.73 10.06
C TYR A 84 -13.00 2.92 8.95
N ALA A 85 -14.31 2.92 8.93
CA ALA A 85 -15.11 2.54 7.77
C ALA A 85 -16.00 3.70 7.35
N LEU A 86 -15.92 4.07 6.07
CA LEU A 86 -16.73 5.12 5.47
C LEU A 86 -17.66 4.55 4.40
N ASP A 87 -18.77 5.22 4.19
CA ASP A 87 -19.59 5.04 3.01
C ASP A 87 -18.86 5.55 1.77
N LEU A 88 -18.67 4.70 0.78
CA LEU A 88 -17.88 4.99 -0.41
C LEU A 88 -18.46 6.12 -1.27
N ALA A 89 -19.79 6.26 -1.27
CA ALA A 89 -20.47 7.26 -2.09
C ALA A 89 -20.41 8.66 -1.49
N THR A 90 -20.53 8.77 -0.16
CA THR A 90 -20.71 10.03 0.56
C THR A 90 -19.54 10.45 1.44
N GLY A 91 -18.63 9.52 1.78
CA GLY A 91 -17.58 9.74 2.76
C GLY A 91 -18.08 9.77 4.22
N ALA A 92 -19.35 9.48 4.47
CA ALA A 92 -19.89 9.45 5.82
C ALA A 92 -19.31 8.27 6.61
N GLN A 93 -18.95 8.51 7.90
CA GLN A 93 -18.46 7.46 8.77
C GLN A 93 -19.55 6.43 9.05
N LYS A 94 -19.33 5.17 8.70
CA LYS A 94 -20.18 4.03 9.10
C LYS A 94 -19.87 3.61 10.53
N TRP A 95 -18.60 3.38 10.82
CA TRP A 95 -18.11 3.04 12.15
C TRP A 95 -16.61 3.39 12.28
N LYS A 96 -16.11 3.34 13.50
CA LYS A 96 -14.65 3.36 13.79
C LYS A 96 -14.34 2.38 14.93
N PHE A 97 -13.14 1.79 14.88
CA PHE A 97 -12.61 0.90 15.91
C PHE A 97 -11.35 1.55 16.50
N LYS A 98 -11.29 1.70 17.82
CA LYS A 98 -10.15 2.32 18.52
C LYS A 98 -9.17 1.27 19.03
N THR A 99 -7.88 1.50 18.80
CA THR A 99 -6.72 0.79 19.36
C THR A 99 -5.95 1.68 20.33
N GLU A 100 -4.93 1.15 21.00
CA GLU A 100 -4.08 1.94 21.89
C GLU A 100 -2.85 2.55 21.19
N GLY A 101 -2.58 2.17 19.93
CA GLY A 101 -1.49 2.66 19.11
C GLY A 101 -1.96 3.20 17.75
N ARG A 102 -1.06 3.83 17.01
CA ARG A 102 -1.33 4.31 15.64
C ARG A 102 -1.63 3.13 14.71
N VAL A 103 -2.56 3.31 13.77
CA VAL A 103 -2.91 2.34 12.75
C VAL A 103 -2.37 2.83 11.40
N THR A 104 -1.14 2.44 11.06
CA THR A 104 -0.49 2.80 9.79
C THR A 104 -0.46 1.64 8.79
N SER A 105 -0.83 0.43 9.24
CA SER A 105 -1.09 -0.73 8.39
C SER A 105 -2.27 -0.45 7.46
N SER A 106 -2.16 -0.80 6.18
CA SER A 106 -3.30 -0.79 5.27
C SER A 106 -4.15 -2.03 5.53
N PRO A 107 -5.48 -1.90 5.72
CA PRO A 107 -6.32 -3.04 6.05
C PRO A 107 -6.48 -4.00 4.88
N ALA A 108 -6.62 -5.29 5.18
CA ALA A 108 -7.15 -6.27 4.25
C ALA A 108 -8.57 -6.63 4.64
N VAL A 109 -9.43 -6.83 3.65
CA VAL A 109 -10.83 -7.24 3.86
C VAL A 109 -11.08 -8.55 3.13
N SER A 110 -11.53 -9.56 3.84
CA SER A 110 -11.92 -10.84 3.24
C SER A 110 -13.03 -11.49 4.05
N SER A 111 -14.01 -12.05 3.37
CA SER A 111 -15.14 -12.79 3.99
C SER A 111 -15.84 -12.01 5.11
N GLY A 112 -16.02 -10.69 4.92
CA GLY A 112 -16.70 -9.81 5.88
C GLY A 112 -15.90 -9.49 7.14
N VAL A 113 -14.58 -9.68 7.11
CA VAL A 113 -13.65 -9.37 8.20
C VAL A 113 -12.57 -8.39 7.71
N VAL A 114 -12.26 -7.39 8.51
CA VAL A 114 -11.16 -6.44 8.29
C VAL A 114 -9.99 -6.80 9.20
N TYR A 115 -8.82 -7.01 8.62
CA TYR A 115 -7.57 -7.36 9.32
C TYR A 115 -6.58 -6.21 9.24
N PHE A 116 -5.91 -5.89 10.34
CA PHE A 116 -4.92 -4.81 10.39
C PHE A 116 -4.00 -4.90 11.62
N GLY A 117 -2.80 -4.34 11.50
CA GLY A 117 -1.85 -4.18 12.60
C GLY A 117 -1.93 -2.79 13.25
N SER A 118 -1.52 -2.68 14.51
CA SER A 118 -1.43 -1.43 15.26
C SER A 118 -0.08 -1.32 15.99
N TYR A 119 0.41 -0.10 16.16
CA TYR A 119 1.61 0.18 16.95
C TYR A 119 1.47 -0.14 18.45
N ASP A 120 0.27 -0.56 18.92
CA ASP A 120 0.10 -1.11 20.27
C ASP A 120 0.61 -2.55 20.41
N GLY A 121 1.17 -3.12 19.34
CA GLY A 121 1.70 -4.47 19.30
C GLY A 121 0.64 -5.55 19.16
N ASN A 122 -0.60 -5.20 18.78
CA ASN A 122 -1.64 -6.16 18.47
C ASN A 122 -1.95 -6.18 16.98
N PHE A 123 -2.33 -7.36 16.51
CA PHE A 123 -2.97 -7.59 15.23
C PHE A 123 -4.45 -7.90 15.45
N TYR A 124 -5.31 -7.27 14.69
CA TYR A 124 -6.76 -7.25 14.91
C TYR A 124 -7.54 -7.83 13.73
N ALA A 125 -8.67 -8.48 14.04
CA ALA A 125 -9.73 -8.80 13.11
C ALA A 125 -11.05 -8.24 13.63
N VAL A 126 -11.72 -7.40 12.84
CA VAL A 126 -12.99 -6.80 13.17
C VAL A 126 -14.04 -7.13 12.10
N ASP A 127 -15.30 -7.16 12.49
CA ASP A 127 -16.41 -7.34 11.56
C ASP A 127 -16.52 -6.15 10.60
N ALA A 128 -16.54 -6.39 9.30
CA ALA A 128 -16.51 -5.34 8.29
C ALA A 128 -17.78 -4.46 8.28
N GLY A 129 -18.93 -5.04 8.64
CA GLY A 129 -20.20 -4.30 8.67
C GLY A 129 -20.37 -3.44 9.92
N THR A 130 -19.89 -3.92 11.07
CA THR A 130 -20.19 -3.32 12.38
C THR A 130 -18.99 -2.72 13.10
N GLY A 131 -17.76 -3.08 12.70
CA GLY A 131 -16.54 -2.70 13.41
C GLY A 131 -16.33 -3.44 14.75
N GLN A 132 -17.13 -4.45 15.08
CA GLN A 132 -16.98 -5.20 16.32
C GLN A 132 -15.76 -6.12 16.26
N LEU A 133 -15.03 -6.20 17.38
CA LEU A 133 -13.87 -7.09 17.50
C LEU A 133 -14.31 -8.56 17.36
N LYS A 134 -13.69 -9.29 16.44
CA LYS A 134 -13.82 -10.74 16.31
C LYS A 134 -12.74 -11.45 17.12
N TRP A 135 -11.49 -11.08 16.87
CA TRP A 135 -10.34 -11.57 17.63
C TRP A 135 -9.17 -10.57 17.51
N LYS A 136 -8.26 -10.68 18.44
CA LYS A 136 -6.95 -10.02 18.36
C LYS A 136 -5.88 -10.93 18.91
N ILE A 137 -4.65 -10.75 18.44
CA ILE A 137 -3.46 -11.40 19.02
C ILE A 137 -2.44 -10.32 19.38
N GLN A 138 -1.67 -10.57 20.41
CA GLN A 138 -0.51 -9.77 20.75
C GLN A 138 0.72 -10.37 20.07
N THR A 139 1.49 -9.54 19.33
CA THR A 139 2.81 -9.87 18.79
C THR A 139 3.88 -9.66 19.87
N GLY A 140 5.16 -9.75 19.52
CA GLY A 140 6.25 -9.37 20.41
C GLY A 140 6.41 -7.85 20.60
N GLY A 141 5.51 -7.05 20.01
CA GLY A 141 5.51 -5.58 20.05
C GLY A 141 5.98 -4.96 18.73
N GLU A 142 5.53 -3.73 18.48
CA GLU A 142 5.91 -2.99 17.29
C GLU A 142 7.00 -1.96 17.64
N ARG A 143 8.04 -1.93 16.82
CA ARG A 143 9.11 -0.92 16.89
C ARG A 143 9.54 -0.52 15.49
N ARG A 144 10.08 0.66 15.33
CA ARG A 144 10.80 1.04 14.11
C ARG A 144 12.16 0.36 14.04
N PHE A 145 12.70 0.22 12.84
CA PHE A 145 14.12 -0.05 12.67
C PHE A 145 14.93 0.99 13.44
N ALA A 146 15.98 0.56 14.11
CA ALA A 146 16.81 1.45 14.93
C ALA A 146 18.27 1.01 14.86
N ALA A 147 19.17 1.97 14.73
CA ALA A 147 20.61 1.73 14.67
C ALA A 147 21.39 2.88 15.35
N LYS A 148 22.65 2.62 15.67
CA LYS A 148 23.60 3.68 16.07
C LYS A 148 24.05 4.46 14.84
N HIS A 149 24.33 5.75 15.02
CA HIS A 149 24.81 6.64 13.94
C HIS A 149 23.91 6.62 12.70
N LEU A 150 22.59 6.47 12.91
CA LEU A 150 21.60 6.30 11.87
C LEU A 150 21.57 7.49 10.92
N HIS A 151 21.74 7.27 9.63
CA HIS A 151 21.87 8.31 8.59
C HIS A 151 22.98 9.34 8.86
N GLY A 152 23.99 8.96 9.63
CA GLY A 152 25.05 9.87 10.05
C GLY A 152 24.66 10.81 11.19
N ALA A 153 23.50 10.56 11.86
CA ALA A 153 23.04 11.40 12.94
C ALA A 153 23.92 11.32 14.19
N GLU A 154 24.04 12.44 14.87
CA GLU A 154 24.73 12.55 16.16
C GLU A 154 23.73 12.57 17.34
N PRO A 155 24.12 12.05 18.52
CA PRO A 155 25.43 11.44 18.82
C PRO A 155 25.55 10.02 18.28
N ALA A 156 26.66 9.70 17.61
CA ALA A 156 26.90 8.41 16.94
C ALA A 156 26.86 7.17 17.86
N SER A 157 26.95 7.38 19.18
CA SER A 157 26.92 6.30 20.18
C SER A 157 25.53 5.80 20.53
N GLU A 158 24.49 6.57 20.23
CA GLU A 158 23.11 6.29 20.61
C GLU A 158 22.37 5.50 19.54
N THR A 159 21.51 4.58 19.99
CA THR A 159 20.61 3.84 19.09
C THR A 159 19.34 4.65 18.89
N MET A 160 19.05 5.00 17.62
CA MET A 160 17.97 5.90 17.22
C MET A 160 16.99 5.19 16.30
N PRO A 161 15.66 5.33 16.51
CA PRO A 161 14.66 4.82 15.57
C PRO A 161 14.69 5.59 14.24
N ASP A 162 14.54 4.88 13.12
CA ASP A 162 14.54 5.50 11.80
C ASP A 162 13.30 6.41 11.61
N PRO A 163 13.49 7.72 11.35
CA PRO A 163 12.38 8.66 11.18
C PRO A 163 11.60 8.42 9.88
N PHE A 164 12.14 7.64 8.93
CA PHE A 164 11.52 7.29 7.65
C PHE A 164 10.87 5.90 7.66
N ASP A 165 10.91 5.18 8.77
CA ASP A 165 10.19 3.93 8.96
C ASP A 165 8.76 4.23 9.43
N PHE A 166 7.89 4.62 8.47
CA PHE A 166 6.55 5.13 8.73
C PHE A 166 5.48 4.04 8.82
N TYR A 167 5.65 2.96 8.06
CA TYR A 167 4.60 2.00 7.81
C TYR A 167 4.70 0.81 8.74
N LEU A 168 3.56 0.20 9.04
CA LEU A 168 3.48 -1.19 9.46
C LEU A 168 3.18 -2.06 8.26
N SER A 169 3.57 -3.33 8.34
CA SER A 169 3.20 -4.33 7.35
C SER A 169 1.69 -4.41 7.19
N SER A 170 1.21 -4.40 5.95
CA SER A 170 -0.19 -4.61 5.61
C SER A 170 -0.43 -6.10 5.39
N PRO A 171 -1.55 -6.65 5.92
CA PRO A 171 -1.81 -8.07 5.79
C PRO A 171 -2.23 -8.48 4.39
N VAL A 172 -1.92 -9.73 4.03
CA VAL A 172 -2.50 -10.44 2.90
C VAL A 172 -3.31 -11.64 3.41
N VAL A 173 -4.49 -11.86 2.83
CA VAL A 173 -5.34 -13.01 3.14
C VAL A 173 -5.26 -14.00 2.00
N TRP A 174 -4.97 -15.27 2.32
CA TRP A 174 -4.88 -16.33 1.34
C TRP A 174 -5.19 -17.69 1.96
N ASN A 175 -6.05 -18.48 1.31
CA ASN A 175 -6.38 -19.86 1.68
C ASN A 175 -6.65 -20.07 3.18
N GLY A 176 -7.54 -19.24 3.76
CA GLY A 176 -7.91 -19.30 5.18
C GLY A 176 -6.79 -18.90 6.15
N GLY A 177 -5.73 -18.29 5.64
CA GLY A 177 -4.64 -17.69 6.41
C GLY A 177 -4.62 -16.16 6.26
N VAL A 178 -4.15 -15.46 7.29
CA VAL A 178 -3.77 -14.05 7.22
C VAL A 178 -2.29 -13.93 7.58
N TYR A 179 -1.54 -13.21 6.75
CA TYR A 179 -0.08 -13.14 6.81
C TYR A 179 0.36 -11.70 6.90
N PHE A 180 1.33 -11.40 7.77
CA PHE A 180 1.88 -10.05 7.96
C PHE A 180 3.27 -10.10 8.58
N GLY A 181 4.04 -9.03 8.39
CA GLY A 181 5.29 -8.78 9.11
C GLY A 181 5.06 -7.96 10.36
N SER A 182 6.02 -7.98 11.28
CA SER A 182 5.95 -7.22 12.55
C SER A 182 7.29 -6.61 12.92
N GLY A 183 7.22 -5.50 13.68
CA GLY A 183 8.38 -4.86 14.30
C GLY A 183 9.10 -5.73 15.34
N ASP A 184 8.52 -6.85 15.75
CA ASP A 184 9.16 -7.84 16.62
C ASP A 184 10.09 -8.81 15.87
N THR A 185 10.39 -8.54 14.60
CA THR A 185 11.28 -9.32 13.73
C THR A 185 10.70 -10.65 13.22
N ASN A 186 9.38 -10.83 13.30
CA ASN A 186 8.76 -12.05 12.81
C ASN A 186 7.80 -11.77 11.64
N ILE A 187 7.66 -12.77 10.78
CA ILE A 187 6.57 -12.92 9.83
C ILE A 187 5.57 -13.90 10.44
N TYR A 188 4.30 -13.52 10.46
CA TYR A 188 3.22 -14.30 11.06
C TYR A 188 2.28 -14.86 10.00
N ALA A 189 1.81 -16.09 10.25
CA ALA A 189 0.63 -16.65 9.60
C ALA A 189 -0.37 -17.07 10.67
N LEU A 190 -1.57 -16.54 10.61
CA LEU A 190 -2.66 -16.86 11.51
C LEU A 190 -3.81 -17.51 10.74
N ASP A 191 -4.61 -18.30 11.41
CA ASP A 191 -5.90 -18.71 10.90
C ASP A 191 -6.82 -17.48 10.83
N SER A 192 -7.36 -17.17 9.66
CA SER A 192 -8.13 -15.94 9.45
C SER A 192 -9.44 -15.89 10.22
N ALA A 193 -10.07 -17.04 10.52
CA ALA A 193 -11.32 -17.10 11.25
C ALA A 193 -11.15 -16.96 12.77
N THR A 194 -10.07 -17.54 13.31
CA THR A 194 -9.88 -17.69 14.76
C THR A 194 -8.74 -16.87 15.35
N GLY A 195 -7.79 -16.41 14.53
CA GLY A 195 -6.57 -15.76 14.99
C GLY A 195 -5.51 -16.71 15.55
N ASN A 196 -5.75 -18.03 15.51
CA ASN A 196 -4.78 -18.99 15.99
C ASN A 196 -3.49 -18.98 15.15
N LEU A 197 -2.34 -19.03 15.81
CA LEU A 197 -1.05 -19.09 15.14
C LEU A 197 -0.92 -20.39 14.34
N LYS A 198 -0.71 -20.25 13.01
CA LYS A 198 -0.35 -21.39 12.13
C LYS A 198 1.15 -21.60 12.15
N TRP A 199 1.90 -20.54 11.91
CA TRP A 199 3.36 -20.50 12.00
C TRP A 199 3.88 -19.07 12.16
N LYS A 200 5.10 -18.93 12.60
CA LYS A 200 5.88 -17.69 12.54
C LYS A 200 7.30 -17.98 12.09
N PHE A 201 7.88 -17.06 11.34
CA PHE A 201 9.24 -17.12 10.83
C PHE A 201 10.03 -15.92 11.34
N LYS A 202 11.20 -16.15 11.95
CA LYS A 202 12.04 -15.08 12.48
C LYS A 202 13.05 -14.61 11.45
N THR A 203 13.09 -13.29 11.22
CA THR A 203 14.09 -12.57 10.43
C THR A 203 15.16 -11.94 11.33
N GLY A 204 16.16 -11.31 10.73
CA GLY A 204 17.23 -10.63 11.47
C GLY A 204 16.83 -9.26 12.03
N ASP A 205 15.81 -8.58 11.45
CA ASP A 205 15.31 -7.27 11.92
C ASP A 205 13.82 -7.11 11.60
N VAL A 206 13.25 -5.93 11.85
CA VAL A 206 11.82 -5.64 11.68
C VAL A 206 11.34 -5.93 10.25
N VAL A 207 10.06 -6.32 10.12
CA VAL A 207 9.42 -6.63 8.85
C VAL A 207 8.23 -5.70 8.65
N HIS A 208 8.46 -4.55 8.02
CA HIS A 208 7.41 -3.56 7.71
C HIS A 208 6.95 -3.61 6.25
N ALA A 209 7.71 -4.25 5.36
CA ALA A 209 7.21 -4.59 4.03
C ALA A 209 5.98 -5.52 4.14
N SER A 210 5.00 -5.30 3.26
CA SER A 210 3.79 -6.13 3.20
C SER A 210 4.05 -7.38 2.36
N PRO A 211 3.66 -8.58 2.83
CA PRO A 211 3.89 -9.81 2.10
C PRO A 211 2.98 -9.93 0.88
N ALA A 212 3.53 -10.37 -0.26
CA ALA A 212 2.78 -10.81 -1.42
C ALA A 212 2.74 -12.35 -1.48
N ILE A 213 1.67 -12.93 -2.02
CA ILE A 213 1.53 -14.38 -2.18
C ILE A 213 1.21 -14.71 -3.64
N SER A 214 1.98 -15.64 -4.20
CA SER A 214 1.73 -16.21 -5.53
C SER A 214 2.10 -17.68 -5.56
N GLY A 215 1.21 -18.53 -6.10
CA GLY A 215 1.44 -19.97 -6.22
C GLY A 215 1.73 -20.69 -4.89
N GLY A 216 1.22 -20.18 -3.76
CA GLY A 216 1.48 -20.74 -2.43
C GLY A 216 2.82 -20.34 -1.81
N THR A 217 3.59 -19.46 -2.46
CA THR A 217 4.82 -18.87 -1.92
C THR A 217 4.55 -17.45 -1.44
N LEU A 218 4.99 -17.15 -0.22
CA LEU A 218 4.96 -15.83 0.39
C LEU A 218 6.30 -15.13 0.13
N PHE A 219 6.26 -13.89 -0.33
CA PHE A 219 7.40 -13.05 -0.67
C PHE A 219 7.40 -11.78 0.17
N VAL A 220 8.49 -11.48 0.90
CA VAL A 220 8.55 -10.30 1.76
C VAL A 220 9.99 -9.85 2.02
N GLY A 221 10.19 -8.54 2.08
CA GLY A 221 11.45 -7.91 2.47
C GLY A 221 11.53 -7.66 3.98
N SER A 222 12.74 -7.59 4.52
CA SER A 222 13.02 -7.21 5.91
C SER A 222 14.10 -6.14 5.98
N TRP A 223 14.16 -5.43 7.11
CA TRP A 223 15.21 -4.45 7.39
C TRP A 223 16.59 -5.08 7.63
N ASP A 224 16.67 -6.42 7.78
CA ASP A 224 17.93 -7.14 7.80
C ASP A 224 18.63 -7.25 6.43
N SER A 225 18.10 -6.57 5.41
CA SER A 225 18.56 -6.57 4.03
C SER A 225 18.43 -7.93 3.33
N TYR A 226 17.53 -8.80 3.80
CA TYR A 226 17.13 -10.00 3.09
C TYR A 226 15.71 -9.91 2.57
N PHE A 227 15.54 -10.42 1.37
CA PHE A 227 14.24 -10.68 0.77
C PHE A 227 13.96 -12.20 0.88
N TYR A 228 12.84 -12.59 1.45
CA TYR A 228 12.49 -13.95 1.77
C TYR A 228 11.40 -14.50 0.89
N ALA A 229 11.53 -15.77 0.47
CA ALA A 229 10.44 -16.57 -0.07
C ALA A 229 10.18 -17.74 0.88
N LEU A 230 8.96 -17.83 1.38
CA LEU A 230 8.52 -18.85 2.32
C LEU A 230 7.36 -19.64 1.73
N ASP A 231 7.27 -20.93 2.01
CA ASP A 231 6.06 -21.71 1.79
C ASP A 231 4.93 -21.16 2.67
N ALA A 232 3.86 -20.65 2.07
CA ALA A 232 2.79 -19.98 2.79
C ALA A 232 2.00 -20.92 3.73
N GLY A 233 1.98 -22.24 3.42
CA GLY A 233 1.31 -23.23 4.26
C GLY A 233 2.09 -23.60 5.53
N SER A 234 3.41 -23.69 5.45
CA SER A 234 4.27 -24.20 6.53
C SER A 234 5.22 -23.18 7.14
N GLY A 235 5.46 -22.04 6.50
CA GLY A 235 6.45 -21.06 6.91
C GLY A 235 7.90 -21.47 6.65
N LYS A 236 8.14 -22.58 5.95
CA LYS A 236 9.51 -23.00 5.61
C LYS A 236 10.11 -22.06 4.59
N GLU A 237 11.38 -21.67 4.84
CA GLU A 237 12.16 -20.90 3.86
C GLU A 237 12.42 -21.75 2.62
N ILE A 238 12.06 -21.20 1.45
CA ILE A 238 12.37 -21.78 0.14
C ILE A 238 13.70 -21.21 -0.33
N TRP A 239 13.84 -19.90 -0.26
CA TRP A 239 15.08 -19.18 -0.54
C TRP A 239 15.06 -17.79 0.12
N ARG A 240 16.23 -17.18 0.23
CA ARG A 240 16.39 -15.76 0.55
C ARG A 240 17.42 -15.13 -0.38
N PHE A 241 17.23 -13.84 -0.65
CA PHE A 241 18.08 -13.03 -1.49
C PHE A 241 18.66 -11.88 -0.66
N LYS A 242 19.98 -11.71 -0.66
CA LYS A 242 20.66 -10.62 0.06
C LYS A 242 20.74 -9.40 -0.85
N THR A 243 20.28 -8.23 -0.38
CA THR A 243 20.48 -6.92 -0.99
C THR A 243 21.78 -6.29 -0.47
N GLY A 244 22.11 -5.10 -0.94
CA GLY A 244 23.18 -4.29 -0.36
C GLY A 244 22.91 -3.95 1.11
N ASP A 245 23.95 -3.59 1.84
CA ASP A 245 23.86 -3.07 3.20
C ASP A 245 24.82 -1.90 3.41
N ASP A 246 24.63 -1.18 4.51
CA ASP A 246 25.46 -0.08 4.95
C ASP A 246 25.57 -0.15 6.47
N PRO A 247 26.58 -0.88 6.98
CA PRO A 247 26.71 -1.12 8.43
C PRO A 247 27.27 0.08 9.20
N VAL A 248 27.67 1.16 8.52
CA VAL A 248 28.34 2.31 9.16
C VAL A 248 27.33 3.37 9.58
N ILE A 249 26.54 3.85 8.64
CA ILE A 249 25.54 4.90 8.90
C ILE A 249 24.09 4.43 8.66
N HIS A 250 23.92 3.21 8.18
CA HIS A 250 22.61 2.60 7.93
C HIS A 250 21.69 3.42 7.00
N ASN A 251 22.26 4.19 6.11
CA ASN A 251 21.49 5.01 5.16
C ASN A 251 20.95 4.17 3.99
N GLN A 252 21.69 3.15 3.58
CA GLN A 252 21.32 2.27 2.46
C GLN A 252 21.10 0.81 2.93
N VAL A 253 20.23 0.62 3.92
CA VAL A 253 19.94 -0.67 4.53
C VAL A 253 18.44 -0.92 4.60
N GLY A 254 18.04 -2.17 4.40
CA GLY A 254 16.68 -2.65 4.60
C GLY A 254 15.76 -2.53 3.39
N ILE A 255 14.74 -3.37 3.38
CA ILE A 255 13.74 -3.47 2.34
C ILE A 255 12.39 -3.03 2.91
N GLN A 256 11.97 -1.78 2.62
CA GLN A 256 10.66 -1.23 2.99
C GLN A 256 9.62 -1.41 1.88
N SER A 257 10.07 -1.51 0.61
CA SER A 257 9.19 -1.75 -0.53
C SER A 257 8.49 -3.10 -0.39
N SER A 258 7.17 -3.11 -0.57
CA SER A 258 6.42 -4.36 -0.70
C SER A 258 6.51 -4.86 -2.13
N ALA A 259 6.69 -6.17 -2.28
CA ALA A 259 6.91 -6.76 -3.59
C ALA A 259 5.63 -6.81 -4.45
N ALA A 260 5.81 -6.78 -5.77
CA ALA A 260 4.82 -7.25 -6.73
C ALA A 260 5.30 -8.52 -7.43
N VAL A 261 4.40 -9.46 -7.70
CA VAL A 261 4.72 -10.73 -8.34
C VAL A 261 3.96 -10.86 -9.66
N ALA A 262 4.68 -11.08 -10.75
CA ALA A 262 4.09 -11.32 -12.06
C ALA A 262 5.01 -12.21 -12.91
N ASP A 263 4.44 -13.09 -13.71
CA ASP A 263 5.14 -13.92 -14.72
C ASP A 263 6.39 -14.66 -14.21
N GLY A 264 6.32 -15.20 -12.97
CA GLY A 264 7.42 -15.93 -12.34
C GLY A 264 8.58 -15.04 -11.88
N VAL A 265 8.34 -13.74 -11.73
CA VAL A 265 9.30 -12.75 -11.23
C VAL A 265 8.71 -12.00 -10.05
N VAL A 266 9.50 -11.78 -9.02
CA VAL A 266 9.20 -10.86 -7.93
C VAL A 266 10.00 -9.57 -8.12
N TYR A 267 9.29 -8.43 -8.06
CA TYR A 267 9.85 -7.09 -8.22
C TYR A 267 9.75 -6.33 -6.91
N PHE A 268 10.84 -5.70 -6.48
CA PHE A 268 10.86 -4.89 -5.27
C PHE A 268 11.95 -3.82 -5.32
N GLY A 269 11.71 -2.73 -4.62
CA GLY A 269 12.70 -1.70 -4.38
C GLY A 269 13.46 -1.94 -3.07
N CYS A 270 14.62 -1.30 -2.92
CA CYS A 270 15.44 -1.38 -1.73
C CYS A 270 16.07 -0.03 -1.40
N ARG A 271 16.43 0.18 -0.15
CA ARG A 271 17.14 1.40 0.28
C ARG A 271 18.63 1.41 -0.15
N ASP A 272 19.17 0.29 -0.61
CA ASP A 272 20.49 0.23 -1.25
C ASP A 272 20.54 0.90 -2.63
N SER A 273 19.52 1.67 -2.97
CA SER A 273 19.35 2.41 -4.23
C SER A 273 19.06 1.55 -5.44
N LYS A 274 18.72 0.28 -5.25
CA LYS A 274 18.41 -0.61 -6.36
C LYS A 274 16.92 -0.98 -6.41
N PHE A 275 16.49 -1.25 -7.62
CA PHE A 275 15.27 -1.95 -7.93
C PHE A 275 15.63 -3.34 -8.46
N TYR A 276 15.00 -4.38 -7.96
CA TYR A 276 15.34 -5.77 -8.24
C TYR A 276 14.21 -6.51 -8.93
N ALA A 277 14.58 -7.40 -9.84
CA ALA A 277 13.73 -8.45 -10.41
C ALA A 277 14.38 -9.81 -10.13
N VAL A 278 13.72 -10.63 -9.35
CA VAL A 278 14.24 -11.91 -8.86
C VAL A 278 13.30 -13.03 -9.29
N ASP A 279 13.86 -14.15 -9.73
CA ASP A 279 13.11 -15.34 -10.12
C ASP A 279 12.39 -15.96 -8.91
N THR A 280 11.08 -16.15 -9.00
CA THR A 280 10.24 -16.62 -7.87
C THR A 280 10.58 -18.02 -7.42
N THR A 281 11.11 -18.88 -8.31
CA THR A 281 11.41 -20.28 -8.03
C THR A 281 12.79 -20.47 -7.45
N THR A 282 13.78 -19.75 -8.01
CA THR A 282 15.19 -19.97 -7.69
C THR A 282 15.82 -18.93 -6.76
N GLY A 283 15.16 -17.78 -6.56
CA GLY A 283 15.72 -16.67 -5.81
C GLY A 283 16.92 -15.99 -6.48
N LYS A 284 17.18 -16.27 -7.75
CA LYS A 284 18.28 -15.64 -8.49
C LYS A 284 17.83 -14.32 -9.11
N GLU A 285 18.72 -13.31 -9.03
CA GLU A 285 18.52 -12.05 -9.74
C GLU A 285 18.43 -12.29 -11.24
N ARG A 286 17.35 -11.79 -11.86
CA ARG A 286 17.21 -11.74 -13.32
C ARG A 286 17.82 -10.45 -13.87
N TRP A 287 17.51 -9.34 -13.20
CA TRP A 287 18.11 -8.04 -13.45
C TRP A 287 17.91 -7.12 -12.25
N SER A 288 18.71 -6.09 -12.16
CA SER A 288 18.54 -4.99 -11.23
C SER A 288 18.90 -3.66 -11.88
N TYR A 289 18.40 -2.57 -11.30
CA TYR A 289 18.70 -1.22 -11.77
C TYR A 289 19.09 -0.32 -10.59
N HIS A 290 20.22 0.40 -10.74
CA HIS A 290 20.73 1.29 -9.71
C HIS A 290 20.23 2.73 -9.91
N ASN A 291 19.55 3.29 -8.92
CA ASN A 291 18.89 4.59 -8.94
C ASN A 291 19.76 5.74 -8.42
N LYS A 292 21.07 5.69 -8.69
CA LYS A 292 22.04 6.78 -8.41
C LYS A 292 22.01 7.28 -6.95
N GLY A 293 21.93 6.37 -5.99
CA GLY A 293 21.91 6.68 -4.56
C GLY A 293 20.51 6.92 -3.97
N SER A 294 19.47 7.03 -4.79
CA SER A 294 18.10 7.23 -4.31
C SER A 294 17.44 5.93 -3.86
N TRP A 295 16.83 5.93 -2.70
CA TRP A 295 16.05 4.81 -2.21
C TRP A 295 14.85 4.50 -3.11
N VAL A 296 14.46 3.23 -3.15
CA VAL A 296 13.23 2.78 -3.79
C VAL A 296 12.33 2.15 -2.72
N ILE A 297 11.50 2.97 -2.10
CA ILE A 297 10.57 2.56 -1.04
C ILE A 297 9.19 2.24 -1.61
N SER A 298 8.79 2.90 -2.69
CA SER A 298 7.51 2.64 -3.35
C SER A 298 7.41 1.18 -3.78
N SER A 299 6.24 0.57 -3.54
CA SER A 299 5.94 -0.78 -4.03
C SER A 299 5.59 -0.71 -5.51
N PRO A 300 6.13 -1.61 -6.36
CA PRO A 300 5.93 -1.52 -7.80
C PRO A 300 4.50 -1.85 -8.24
N ALA A 301 4.09 -1.34 -9.41
CA ALA A 301 2.93 -1.82 -10.15
C ALA A 301 3.39 -2.56 -11.41
N VAL A 302 2.70 -3.64 -11.77
CA VAL A 302 3.05 -4.44 -12.95
C VAL A 302 1.84 -4.59 -13.86
N LEU A 303 1.99 -4.15 -15.11
CA LEU A 303 0.93 -4.22 -16.13
C LEU A 303 1.54 -4.42 -17.53
N ASP A 304 1.03 -5.38 -18.29
CA ASP A 304 1.34 -5.59 -19.71
C ASP A 304 2.84 -5.63 -20.02
N GLY A 305 3.59 -6.44 -19.25
CA GLY A 305 5.04 -6.60 -19.44
C GLY A 305 5.87 -5.38 -19.02
N LYS A 306 5.30 -4.46 -18.28
CA LYS A 306 5.98 -3.27 -17.74
C LYS A 306 5.86 -3.21 -16.22
N VAL A 307 6.94 -2.78 -15.57
CA VAL A 307 6.96 -2.52 -14.13
C VAL A 307 7.21 -1.04 -13.88
N TYR A 308 6.41 -0.47 -12.97
CA TYR A 308 6.42 0.96 -12.63
C TYR A 308 6.76 1.12 -11.15
N PHE A 309 7.67 2.01 -10.82
CA PHE A 309 8.03 2.35 -9.45
C PHE A 309 8.51 3.80 -9.34
N ALA A 310 8.58 4.32 -8.13
CA ALA A 310 9.08 5.65 -7.87
C ALA A 310 10.28 5.63 -6.94
N THR A 311 11.12 6.66 -7.06
CA THR A 311 12.31 6.86 -6.25
C THR A 311 12.09 7.93 -5.19
N ALA A 312 12.85 7.87 -4.10
CA ALA A 312 12.82 8.85 -3.04
C ALA A 312 13.46 10.18 -3.49
N ASP A 313 14.74 10.36 -3.22
CA ASP A 313 15.42 11.66 -3.31
C ASP A 313 15.52 12.23 -4.73
N THR A 314 15.56 11.38 -5.75
CA THR A 314 15.58 11.82 -7.14
C THR A 314 14.19 12.18 -7.66
N GLY A 315 13.11 11.78 -6.97
CA GLY A 315 11.73 12.14 -7.35
C GLY A 315 11.31 11.65 -8.74
N LEU A 316 11.76 10.47 -9.15
CA LEU A 316 11.47 9.91 -10.47
C LEU A 316 10.38 8.85 -10.40
N LEU A 317 9.36 8.95 -11.27
CA LEU A 317 8.50 7.83 -11.63
C LEU A 317 9.09 7.16 -12.87
N GLN A 318 9.38 5.88 -12.76
CA GLN A 318 10.09 5.12 -13.79
C GLN A 318 9.27 3.92 -14.26
N ALA A 319 9.46 3.53 -15.52
CA ALA A 319 8.92 2.31 -16.10
C ALA A 319 10.02 1.52 -16.81
N PHE A 320 9.98 0.18 -16.61
CA PHE A 320 10.94 -0.76 -17.20
C PHE A 320 10.22 -1.93 -17.85
N GLU A 321 10.84 -2.52 -18.87
CA GLU A 321 10.40 -3.79 -19.42
C GLU A 321 10.66 -4.92 -18.42
N THR A 322 9.64 -5.73 -18.12
CA THR A 322 9.73 -6.79 -17.11
C THR A 322 10.75 -7.87 -17.44
N LYS A 323 10.93 -8.21 -18.72
CA LYS A 323 11.82 -9.31 -19.17
C LYS A 323 13.28 -8.93 -19.14
N SER A 324 13.62 -7.75 -19.65
CA SER A 324 15.00 -7.33 -19.88
C SER A 324 15.54 -6.35 -18.83
N GLY A 325 14.65 -5.67 -18.08
CA GLY A 325 15.01 -4.54 -17.23
C GLY A 325 15.42 -3.29 -18.03
N ALA A 326 15.06 -3.21 -19.32
CA ALA A 326 15.33 -2.03 -20.13
C ALA A 326 14.42 -0.87 -19.69
N PRO A 327 14.98 0.35 -19.49
CA PRO A 327 14.18 1.51 -19.15
C PRO A 327 13.29 1.93 -20.32
N LEU A 328 12.01 2.22 -20.06
CA LEU A 328 11.02 2.62 -21.05
C LEU A 328 10.77 4.12 -21.01
N PHE A 329 10.53 4.67 -19.82
CA PHE A 329 10.42 6.11 -19.61
C PHE A 329 10.72 6.50 -18.16
N SER A 330 10.97 7.79 -17.93
CA SER A 330 11.11 8.39 -16.62
C SER A 330 10.45 9.77 -16.61
N LEU A 331 9.66 10.05 -15.57
CA LEU A 331 9.10 11.38 -15.30
C LEU A 331 9.75 11.95 -14.06
N ASP A 332 10.27 13.17 -14.16
CA ASP A 332 10.92 13.90 -13.08
C ASP A 332 9.90 14.80 -12.36
N PHE A 333 9.69 14.55 -11.07
CA PHE A 333 8.88 15.36 -10.17
C PHE A 333 9.75 16.31 -9.33
N LYS A 334 10.85 16.77 -9.88
CA LYS A 334 11.73 17.83 -9.33
C LYS A 334 12.26 17.46 -7.94
N HIS A 335 12.77 16.25 -7.78
CA HIS A 335 13.34 15.74 -6.52
C HIS A 335 12.35 15.68 -5.34
N TRP A 336 11.03 15.77 -5.57
CA TRP A 336 10.06 15.52 -4.54
C TRP A 336 9.97 14.04 -4.24
N VAL A 337 10.26 13.68 -2.99
CA VAL A 337 10.26 12.30 -2.49
C VAL A 337 8.91 11.61 -2.75
N MET A 338 8.96 10.38 -3.25
CA MET A 338 7.76 9.56 -3.51
C MET A 338 7.85 8.22 -2.80
N PHE A 339 7.16 8.11 -1.65
CA PHE A 339 6.99 6.86 -0.92
C PHE A 339 5.64 6.18 -1.22
N SER A 340 4.69 6.94 -1.74
CA SER A 340 3.45 6.39 -2.31
C SER A 340 3.77 5.41 -3.43
N SER A 341 2.97 4.37 -3.57
CA SER A 341 3.15 3.37 -4.61
C SER A 341 2.23 3.63 -5.79
N PRO A 342 2.69 3.47 -7.05
CA PRO A 342 1.87 3.72 -8.23
C PRO A 342 0.66 2.79 -8.28
N ALA A 343 -0.53 3.32 -8.57
CA ALA A 343 -1.77 2.59 -8.78
C ALA A 343 -2.25 2.80 -10.22
N ILE A 344 -2.64 1.74 -10.92
CA ILE A 344 -3.01 1.80 -12.33
C ILE A 344 -4.48 1.38 -12.47
N ALA A 345 -5.26 2.18 -13.23
CA ALA A 345 -6.60 1.83 -13.68
C ALA A 345 -6.81 2.35 -15.10
N GLY A 346 -7.18 1.45 -16.02
CA GLY A 346 -7.18 1.75 -17.45
C GLY A 346 -5.80 2.22 -17.92
N ASP A 347 -5.75 3.31 -18.65
CA ASP A 347 -4.51 3.91 -19.15
C ASP A 347 -3.92 4.99 -18.21
N THR A 348 -4.38 5.07 -16.95
CA THR A 348 -3.95 6.11 -16.01
C THR A 348 -3.23 5.52 -14.80
N LEU A 349 -2.05 6.05 -14.51
CA LEU A 349 -1.29 5.74 -13.31
C LEU A 349 -1.40 6.91 -12.32
N TYR A 350 -1.66 6.59 -11.04
CA TYR A 350 -1.77 7.56 -9.95
C TYR A 350 -0.65 7.35 -8.95
N ILE A 351 -0.06 8.47 -8.48
CA ILE A 351 1.01 8.43 -7.48
C ILE A 351 1.02 9.69 -6.62
N GLY A 352 1.17 9.50 -5.31
CA GLY A 352 1.34 10.58 -4.34
C GLY A 352 2.80 11.00 -4.16
N SER A 353 3.02 12.22 -3.67
CA SER A 353 4.35 12.73 -3.34
C SER A 353 4.37 13.44 -1.97
N HIS A 354 5.58 13.65 -1.44
CA HIS A 354 5.79 14.46 -0.24
C HIS A 354 5.40 15.93 -0.42
N GLN A 355 5.27 16.40 -1.66
CA GLN A 355 4.76 17.75 -1.95
C GLN A 355 3.26 17.91 -1.60
N GLY A 356 2.57 16.84 -1.16
CA GLY A 356 1.12 16.87 -0.93
C GLY A 356 0.31 16.85 -2.23
N ARG A 357 0.88 16.28 -3.29
CA ARG A 357 0.25 16.16 -4.60
C ARG A 357 -0.02 14.72 -4.97
N LEU A 358 -1.21 14.46 -5.52
CA LEU A 358 -1.53 13.26 -6.27
C LEU A 358 -1.43 13.59 -7.76
N ASN A 359 -0.58 12.86 -8.47
CA ASN A 359 -0.39 13.02 -9.89
C ASN A 359 -1.03 11.85 -10.64
N ALA A 360 -1.80 12.16 -11.68
CA ALA A 360 -2.30 11.19 -12.65
C ALA A 360 -1.48 11.28 -13.93
N VAL A 361 -0.92 10.16 -14.35
CA VAL A 361 -0.06 10.07 -15.54
C VAL A 361 -0.80 9.24 -16.58
N ASP A 362 -0.99 9.79 -17.78
CA ASP A 362 -1.49 9.07 -18.95
C ASP A 362 -0.36 8.18 -19.47
N LEU A 363 -0.54 6.86 -19.42
CA LEU A 363 0.47 5.87 -19.80
C LEU A 363 0.72 5.79 -21.32
N ARG A 364 -0.22 6.28 -22.15
CA ARG A 364 -0.06 6.33 -23.61
C ARG A 364 0.81 7.48 -24.04
N THR A 365 0.59 8.65 -23.42
CA THR A 365 1.36 9.87 -23.72
C THR A 365 2.59 10.04 -22.85
N GLN A 366 2.69 9.27 -21.75
CA GLN A 366 3.75 9.32 -20.74
C GLN A 366 3.90 10.73 -20.12
N LYS A 367 2.78 11.41 -19.91
CA LYS A 367 2.72 12.77 -19.35
C LYS A 367 1.74 12.85 -18.20
N VAL A 368 1.98 13.81 -17.29
CA VAL A 368 1.02 14.14 -16.25
C VAL A 368 -0.24 14.71 -16.93
N ALA A 369 -1.37 14.02 -16.75
CA ALA A 369 -2.68 14.43 -17.26
C ALA A 369 -3.33 15.47 -16.35
N TRP A 370 -3.22 15.26 -15.01
CA TRP A 370 -3.70 16.20 -14.00
C TRP A 370 -2.96 15.98 -12.66
N THR A 371 -3.07 16.99 -11.81
CA THR A 371 -2.55 16.98 -10.45
C THR A 371 -3.59 17.52 -9.49
N PHE A 372 -3.84 16.78 -8.40
CA PHE A 372 -4.58 17.28 -7.24
C PHE A 372 -3.57 17.71 -6.18
N GLU A 373 -3.88 18.77 -5.44
CA GLU A 373 -3.06 19.30 -4.36
C GLU A 373 -3.87 19.40 -3.07
N THR A 374 -3.32 18.87 -1.95
CA THR A 374 -3.97 18.93 -0.63
C THR A 374 -4.06 20.39 -0.13
N GLU A 375 -5.00 20.66 0.78
CA GLU A 375 -5.13 22.00 1.35
C GLU A 375 -3.88 22.41 2.15
N SER A 376 -3.25 21.44 2.83
CA SER A 376 -1.98 21.69 3.53
C SER A 376 -0.84 22.01 2.56
N SER A 377 -0.80 21.38 1.38
CA SER A 377 0.19 21.70 0.34
C SER A 377 0.01 23.13 -0.16
N LYS A 378 -1.20 23.56 -0.46
CA LYS A 378 -1.50 24.93 -0.88
C LYS A 378 -1.06 25.96 0.17
N LYS A 379 -1.24 25.66 1.47
CA LYS A 379 -0.92 26.55 2.58
C LYS A 379 0.57 26.56 2.91
N ASN A 380 1.18 25.39 3.10
CA ASN A 380 2.54 25.23 3.64
C ASN A 380 3.59 25.00 2.52
N GLY A 381 3.16 24.54 1.33
CA GLY A 381 4.03 24.25 0.18
C GLY A 381 4.99 25.39 -0.18
N PRO A 382 4.54 26.67 -0.20
CA PRO A 382 5.43 27.79 -0.53
C PRO A 382 6.67 27.91 0.39
N THR A 383 6.58 27.50 1.67
CA THR A 383 7.71 27.53 2.62
C THR A 383 8.76 26.47 2.24
N PHE A 384 8.31 25.31 1.77
CA PHE A 384 9.17 24.15 1.52
C PHE A 384 9.46 23.90 0.04
N THR A 385 9.12 24.87 -0.82
CA THR A 385 9.40 24.79 -2.27
C THR A 385 10.24 25.97 -2.71
N LYS A 386 11.37 25.71 -3.36
CA LYS A 386 12.22 26.75 -3.97
C LYS A 386 11.55 27.31 -5.25
N PRO A 387 11.96 28.48 -5.76
CA PRO A 387 11.34 29.10 -6.95
C PRO A 387 11.36 28.22 -8.21
N ASP A 388 12.34 27.32 -8.35
CA ASP A 388 12.45 26.36 -9.45
C ASP A 388 11.52 25.12 -9.27
N GLY A 389 10.85 25.05 -8.14
CA GLY A 389 9.89 23.99 -7.80
C GLY A 389 10.49 22.77 -7.12
N VAL A 390 11.78 22.75 -6.77
CA VAL A 390 12.43 21.68 -6.01
C VAL A 390 12.18 21.83 -4.50
N PRO A 391 12.33 20.75 -3.69
CA PRO A 391 12.19 20.85 -2.23
C PRO A 391 13.21 21.83 -1.62
N ASN A 392 12.75 22.62 -0.66
CA ASN A 392 13.60 23.47 0.16
C ASN A 392 13.94 22.80 1.49
N TYR A 393 14.90 21.87 1.45
CA TYR A 393 15.30 21.12 2.65
C TYR A 393 15.92 22.03 3.73
N GLU A 394 16.54 23.14 3.37
CA GLU A 394 17.13 24.11 4.29
C GLU A 394 16.07 24.78 5.20
N ALA A 395 14.80 24.85 4.74
CA ALA A 395 13.70 25.33 5.56
C ALA A 395 13.25 24.34 6.64
N ALA A 396 13.65 23.08 6.51
CA ALA A 396 13.21 22.00 7.40
C ALA A 396 14.33 21.46 8.29
N PHE A 397 15.51 21.21 7.72
CA PHE A 397 16.64 20.56 8.39
C PHE A 397 17.72 21.59 8.74
N PHE A 398 18.20 21.58 9.99
CA PHE A 398 19.16 22.55 10.49
C PHE A 398 20.53 21.95 10.76
N ASP A 399 20.59 20.73 11.29
CA ASP A 399 21.84 20.08 11.69
C ASP A 399 21.74 18.56 11.55
N PHE A 400 22.83 17.85 11.83
CA PHE A 400 22.93 16.40 11.82
C PHE A 400 22.52 15.73 13.15
N PHE A 401 22.09 16.50 14.16
CA PHE A 401 21.54 15.94 15.39
C PHE A 401 20.23 15.22 15.09
N TYR A 402 20.04 14.06 15.74
CA TYR A 402 18.87 13.22 15.52
C TYR A 402 17.54 13.94 15.72
N ASP A 403 17.41 14.74 16.76
CA ASP A 403 16.18 15.50 17.04
C ASP A 403 15.87 16.52 15.93
N ASP A 404 16.90 17.15 15.34
CA ASP A 404 16.74 18.06 14.22
C ASP A 404 16.32 17.30 12.96
N MET A 405 16.86 16.10 12.74
CA MET A 405 16.43 15.23 11.64
C MET A 405 14.95 14.84 11.79
N VAL A 406 14.53 14.37 12.96
CA VAL A 406 13.12 14.02 13.25
C VAL A 406 12.21 15.24 13.06
N SER A 407 12.60 16.40 13.59
CA SER A 407 11.88 17.66 13.42
C SER A 407 11.80 18.06 11.94
N GLY A 408 12.88 17.97 11.19
CA GLY A 408 12.94 18.26 9.76
C GLY A 408 11.99 17.40 8.94
N VAL A 409 11.98 16.08 9.21
CA VAL A 409 11.03 15.15 8.58
C VAL A 409 9.59 15.57 8.87
N GLN A 410 9.25 15.90 10.12
CA GLN A 410 7.89 16.34 10.47
C GLN A 410 7.50 17.66 9.80
N LYS A 411 8.44 18.62 9.69
CA LYS A 411 8.22 19.88 8.94
C LYS A 411 7.96 19.62 7.48
N MET A 412 8.76 18.77 6.81
CA MET A 412 8.52 18.40 5.41
C MET A 412 7.16 17.70 5.22
N LEU A 413 6.77 16.83 6.15
CA LEU A 413 5.48 16.16 6.10
C LEU A 413 4.30 17.12 6.33
N SER A 414 4.50 18.24 7.03
CA SER A 414 3.45 19.26 7.28
C SER A 414 2.89 19.90 6.00
N VAL A 415 3.56 19.70 4.87
CA VAL A 415 3.06 20.05 3.54
C VAL A 415 1.79 19.25 3.19
N GLY A 416 1.44 18.22 3.97
CA GLY A 416 0.30 17.35 3.67
C GLY A 416 0.67 16.25 2.66
N ALA A 417 1.85 15.67 2.86
CA ALA A 417 2.39 14.61 2.02
C ALA A 417 1.37 13.48 1.78
N ILE A 418 1.30 12.99 0.54
CA ILE A 418 0.50 11.82 0.19
C ILE A 418 1.41 10.60 0.18
N LEU A 419 1.46 9.90 1.33
CA LEU A 419 2.26 8.70 1.55
C LEU A 419 1.47 7.42 1.31
N SER A 420 0.14 7.46 1.47
CA SER A 420 -0.71 6.31 1.15
C SER A 420 -0.66 5.99 -0.35
N SER A 421 -0.80 4.72 -0.70
CA SER A 421 -0.95 4.33 -2.10
C SER A 421 -2.40 4.59 -2.54
N PRO A 422 -2.62 5.19 -3.73
CA PRO A 422 -3.96 5.41 -4.26
C PRO A 422 -4.70 4.10 -4.51
N VAL A 423 -6.01 4.12 -4.36
CA VAL A 423 -6.91 3.01 -4.71
C VAL A 423 -7.96 3.54 -5.66
N VAL A 424 -8.25 2.79 -6.73
CA VAL A 424 -9.21 3.20 -7.74
C VAL A 424 -10.43 2.28 -7.71
N ALA A 425 -11.61 2.86 -7.61
CA ALA A 425 -12.86 2.12 -7.68
C ALA A 425 -13.91 2.94 -8.45
N GLY A 426 -14.60 2.28 -9.38
CA GLY A 426 -15.55 2.96 -10.27
C GLY A 426 -14.88 4.10 -11.06
N ASN A 427 -15.35 5.31 -10.87
CA ASN A 427 -14.85 6.52 -11.50
C ASN A 427 -14.19 7.49 -10.49
N ALA A 428 -13.60 6.97 -9.42
CA ALA A 428 -12.95 7.78 -8.40
C ALA A 428 -11.62 7.17 -7.93
N VAL A 429 -10.70 8.03 -7.50
CA VAL A 429 -9.44 7.70 -6.85
C VAL A 429 -9.54 8.10 -5.38
N TYR A 430 -9.15 7.20 -4.49
CA TYR A 430 -9.19 7.39 -3.05
C TYR A 430 -7.77 7.38 -2.48
N VAL A 431 -7.45 8.35 -1.63
CA VAL A 431 -6.10 8.50 -1.10
C VAL A 431 -6.12 9.14 0.29
N GLY A 432 -5.26 8.66 1.19
CA GLY A 432 -4.99 9.27 2.49
C GLY A 432 -3.82 10.26 2.42
N SER A 433 -3.83 11.23 3.30
CA SER A 433 -2.77 12.24 3.40
C SER A 433 -2.33 12.46 4.85
N VAL A 434 -1.11 12.91 5.00
CA VAL A 434 -0.52 13.29 6.30
C VAL A 434 -1.23 14.49 6.92
N ASP A 435 -2.01 15.26 6.15
CA ASP A 435 -2.87 16.32 6.70
C ASP A 435 -4.09 15.81 7.46
N GLY A 436 -4.23 14.50 7.60
CA GLY A 436 -5.32 13.87 8.33
C GLY A 436 -6.57 13.59 7.50
N ASN A 437 -6.55 13.88 6.20
CA ASN A 437 -7.69 13.66 5.34
C ASN A 437 -7.58 12.37 4.51
N VAL A 438 -8.74 11.80 4.22
CA VAL A 438 -8.95 10.89 3.09
C VAL A 438 -9.76 11.64 2.04
N TYR A 439 -9.28 11.60 0.80
CA TYR A 439 -9.90 12.28 -0.34
C TYR A 439 -10.47 11.25 -1.31
N ALA A 440 -11.66 11.54 -1.84
CA ALA A 440 -12.25 10.89 -3.01
C ALA A 440 -12.25 11.88 -4.17
N LEU A 441 -11.54 11.55 -5.23
CA LEU A 441 -11.28 12.44 -6.38
C LEU A 441 -11.90 11.84 -7.64
N ARG A 442 -12.59 12.66 -8.41
CA ARG A 442 -13.16 12.27 -9.72
C ARG A 442 -13.03 13.35 -10.79
#